data_48ae11a2c7a8cd2cebdec374292d8bbb
#
_entry.id   48ae11a2c7a8cd2cebdec374292d8bbb
#
_cell.length_a   1.000
_cell.length_b   1.000
_cell.length_c   1.000
_cell.angle_alpha   90.00
_cell.angle_beta   90.00
_cell.angle_gamma   90.00
#
_symmetry.space_group_name_H-M   'P 1'
#
loop_
_entity.id
_entity.type
_entity.pdbx_description
1 polymer ?
#
loop_
_entity_poly.entity_id
_entity_poly.type
_entity_poly.pdbx_seq_one_letter_code
_entity_poly.pdbx_strand_id
1 'polypeptide(L)'
;MASTLLSPAWAETWVCPRPGQADLYTDREHPGCRQLGDGKTYSPLTVSPASKVPPSRNLSPSVANPVSSEFSQQPSRRKPLPFSDVTLSLPLLSVGQDRVGAITGSWRGYVAQLAVWYKADGKGPEILGDSNLMLVSALSFRTAVAVATKAVGYDPRYLTVRILVPTRMDGPSAGGIFAVGIAAALLGDSIRPDICMSGTIESDEQIQAVGRLVDKMNACRELRKTTMIVPDALDNSHLSFTGAERSIQVIEVHTLGEAYNAATGQALRHVP
;
A
#
# COMPACT_ATOMS: atom_id res chain seq x y z
N MET A 1 -16.10 38.79 20.92
CA MET A 1 -16.49 37.46 20.40
C MET A 1 -15.29 36.95 19.62
N ALA A 2 -14.54 36.00 20.22
CA ALA A 2 -13.32 35.47 19.61
C ALA A 2 -13.73 34.25 18.81
N SER A 3 -13.61 34.30 17.48
CA SER A 3 -13.76 33.14 16.60
C SER A 3 -12.54 32.24 16.74
N THR A 4 -12.69 31.16 17.46
CA THR A 4 -11.72 30.05 17.44
C THR A 4 -11.83 29.34 16.09
N LEU A 5 -10.83 29.56 15.23
CA LEU A 5 -10.63 28.77 14.00
C LEU A 5 -10.25 27.35 14.43
N LEU A 6 -11.22 26.44 14.38
CA LEU A 6 -10.95 24.99 14.53
C LEU A 6 -10.19 24.53 13.28
N SER A 7 -8.96 24.12 13.46
CA SER A 7 -8.17 23.46 12.41
C SER A 7 -8.88 22.18 11.97
N PRO A 8 -8.92 21.86 10.66
CA PRO A 8 -9.50 20.60 10.20
C PRO A 8 -8.68 19.44 10.75
N ALA A 9 -9.33 18.55 11.48
CA ALA A 9 -8.70 17.31 11.90
C ALA A 9 -8.50 16.43 10.67
N TRP A 10 -7.27 16.28 10.28
CA TRP A 10 -6.82 15.34 9.24
C TRP A 10 -7.06 13.91 9.74
N ALA A 11 -7.31 12.97 8.82
CA ALA A 11 -7.29 11.56 9.19
C ALA A 11 -5.96 11.29 9.89
N GLU A 12 -6.00 10.91 11.16
CA GLU A 12 -4.82 10.74 11.98
C GLU A 12 -3.97 9.61 11.37
N THR A 13 -2.80 9.99 10.86
CA THR A 13 -1.84 9.02 10.36
C THR A 13 -0.72 8.90 11.38
N TRP A 14 -0.43 7.69 11.77
CA TRP A 14 0.60 7.35 12.73
C TRP A 14 1.79 6.73 12.00
N VAL A 15 2.99 7.09 12.42
CA VAL A 15 4.24 6.53 11.93
C VAL A 15 4.89 5.72 13.04
N CYS A 16 5.05 4.44 12.80
CA CYS A 16 5.63 3.49 13.73
C CYS A 16 7.04 3.11 13.24
N PRO A 17 8.11 3.60 13.89
CA PRO A 17 9.47 3.23 13.50
C PRO A 17 9.73 1.75 13.76
N ARG A 18 10.32 1.06 12.78
CA ARG A 18 10.72 -0.34 12.89
C ARG A 18 12.22 -0.47 12.70
N PRO A 19 12.98 -0.93 13.71
CA PRO A 19 14.42 -1.09 13.59
C PRO A 19 14.81 -2.00 12.42
N GLY A 20 15.59 -1.47 11.47
CA GLY A 20 16.06 -2.22 10.30
C GLY A 20 15.04 -2.46 9.18
N GLN A 21 13.86 -1.87 9.27
CA GLN A 21 12.81 -1.91 8.25
C GLN A 21 12.30 -0.51 7.94
N ALA A 22 11.50 -0.37 6.87
CA ALA A 22 10.79 0.87 6.60
C ALA A 22 9.77 1.18 7.71
N ASP A 23 9.55 2.47 8.00
CA ASP A 23 8.54 2.90 8.96
C ASP A 23 7.15 2.41 8.53
N LEU A 24 6.37 1.90 9.49
CA LEU A 24 4.98 1.54 9.27
C LEU A 24 4.10 2.80 9.37
N TYR A 25 3.28 3.05 8.35
CA TYR A 25 2.26 4.09 8.36
C TYR A 25 0.89 3.47 8.62
N THR A 26 0.18 3.98 9.63
CA THR A 26 -1.13 3.46 10.04
C THR A 26 -2.06 4.61 10.41
N ASP A 27 -3.34 4.41 10.32
CA ASP A 27 -4.39 5.30 10.80
C ASP A 27 -4.83 4.98 12.24
N ARG A 28 -4.08 4.15 12.95
CA ARG A 28 -4.27 3.81 14.37
C ARG A 28 -3.09 4.26 15.22
N GLU A 29 -3.43 4.69 16.44
CA GLU A 29 -2.43 4.86 17.49
C GLU A 29 -1.94 3.48 17.96
N HIS A 30 -0.62 3.31 17.98
CA HIS A 30 0.05 2.16 18.57
C HIS A 30 1.15 2.64 19.54
N PRO A 31 1.44 1.90 20.60
CA PRO A 31 2.55 2.21 21.50
C PRO A 31 3.87 2.35 20.72
N GLY A 32 4.55 3.50 20.88
CA GLY A 32 5.80 3.79 20.18
C GLY A 32 5.66 4.42 18.79
N CYS A 33 4.42 4.60 18.28
CA CYS A 33 4.16 5.36 17.07
C CYS A 33 4.02 6.86 17.37
N ARG A 34 4.25 7.69 16.37
CA ARG A 34 4.03 9.14 16.44
C ARG A 34 2.98 9.56 15.42
N GLN A 35 2.16 10.53 15.76
CA GLN A 35 1.16 11.09 14.85
C GLN A 35 1.85 11.94 13.78
N LEU A 36 1.49 11.73 12.51
CA LEU A 36 1.97 12.56 11.41
C LEU A 36 1.10 13.82 11.34
N GLY A 37 1.67 15.00 11.55
CA GLY A 37 0.93 16.27 11.40
C GLY A 37 0.68 17.05 12.69
N ASP A 38 1.28 16.67 13.82
CA ASP A 38 1.20 17.42 15.09
C ASP A 38 1.99 18.75 15.11
N GLY A 39 2.40 19.24 13.95
CA GLY A 39 2.98 20.57 13.77
C GLY A 39 4.34 20.82 14.42
N LYS A 40 4.96 19.80 15.00
CA LYS A 40 6.32 19.90 15.53
C LYS A 40 7.32 19.73 14.41
N THR A 41 8.05 20.80 14.14
CA THR A 41 9.11 20.93 13.15
C THR A 41 10.03 19.71 13.12
N TYR A 42 10.22 19.18 11.94
CA TYR A 42 11.18 18.13 11.63
C TYR A 42 12.60 18.66 11.94
N SER A 43 13.18 18.24 13.05
CA SER A 43 14.64 18.29 13.20
C SER A 43 15.17 17.03 12.52
N PRO A 44 16.02 17.16 11.49
CA PRO A 44 16.64 15.98 10.89
C PRO A 44 17.47 15.27 11.97
N LEU A 45 17.25 13.96 12.10
CA LEU A 45 18.05 13.11 12.96
C LEU A 45 19.52 13.29 12.55
N THR A 46 20.30 13.94 13.40
CA THR A 46 21.75 13.97 13.32
C THR A 46 22.24 12.52 13.42
N VAL A 47 22.73 12.00 12.30
CA VAL A 47 23.44 10.73 12.27
C VAL A 47 24.68 10.91 13.13
N SER A 48 24.71 10.31 14.31
CA SER A 48 25.92 10.26 15.14
C SER A 48 27.03 9.57 14.35
N PRO A 49 28.22 10.15 14.29
CA PRO A 49 29.35 9.53 13.61
C PRO A 49 29.72 8.23 14.31
N ALA A 50 29.90 7.20 13.50
CA ALA A 50 30.27 5.86 13.90
C ALA A 50 31.41 5.84 14.90
N SER A 51 31.24 5.11 16.00
CA SER A 51 32.27 4.81 16.97
C SER A 51 33.50 4.21 16.30
N LYS A 52 34.66 4.76 16.63
CA LYS A 52 35.98 4.31 16.18
C LYS A 52 36.19 2.85 16.56
N VAL A 53 36.36 2.00 15.55
CA VAL A 53 36.89 0.66 15.69
C VAL A 53 38.35 0.72 16.06
N PRO A 54 38.84 0.00 17.10
CA PRO A 54 40.27 -0.05 17.42
C PRO A 54 41.05 -0.85 16.35
N PRO A 55 42.34 -0.52 16.12
CA PRO A 55 43.13 -1.15 15.06
C PRO A 55 43.46 -2.62 15.40
N SER A 56 43.11 -3.53 14.53
CA SER A 56 43.52 -4.92 14.57
C SER A 56 44.95 -5.11 14.10
N ARG A 57 45.65 -5.95 14.83
CA ARG A 57 47.06 -6.32 14.68
C ARG A 57 47.34 -6.96 13.31
N ASN A 58 48.52 -6.61 12.79
CA ASN A 58 49.22 -7.23 11.68
C ASN A 58 49.32 -8.75 11.79
N LEU A 59 48.89 -9.45 10.77
CA LEU A 59 49.32 -10.80 10.44
C LEU A 59 49.82 -10.81 9.01
N SER A 60 51.01 -11.35 8.83
CA SER A 60 51.80 -11.42 7.59
C SER A 60 51.16 -12.25 6.48
N PRO A 61 51.63 -12.07 5.22
CA PRO A 61 50.93 -12.54 4.03
C PRO A 61 51.19 -14.04 3.80
N SER A 62 50.12 -14.81 3.61
CA SER A 62 50.16 -16.12 3.05
C SER A 62 49.75 -16.10 1.56
N VAL A 63 50.52 -16.82 0.81
CA VAL A 63 50.58 -16.99 -0.63
C VAL A 63 49.24 -17.10 -1.33
N ALA A 64 49.09 -16.28 -2.37
CA ALA A 64 47.94 -16.27 -3.28
C ALA A 64 47.93 -17.47 -4.20
N ASN A 65 46.81 -18.21 -4.20
CA ASN A 65 46.38 -18.98 -5.36
C ASN A 65 45.39 -18.15 -6.16
N PRO A 66 45.49 -18.11 -7.48
CA PRO A 66 44.51 -17.41 -8.31
C PRO A 66 43.21 -18.24 -8.35
N VAL A 67 42.25 -17.84 -7.53
CA VAL A 67 40.86 -18.31 -7.69
C VAL A 67 40.28 -17.57 -8.87
N SER A 68 40.02 -18.31 -9.93
CA SER A 68 39.26 -17.88 -11.10
C SER A 68 38.01 -17.15 -10.67
N SER A 69 37.90 -15.87 -11.07
CA SER A 69 36.71 -15.07 -10.95
C SER A 69 35.61 -15.68 -11.81
N GLU A 70 34.83 -16.59 -11.27
CA GLU A 70 33.51 -16.87 -11.79
C GLU A 70 32.66 -15.59 -11.58
N PHE A 71 32.66 -14.77 -12.62
CA PHE A 71 31.68 -13.73 -12.80
C PHE A 71 30.32 -14.38 -12.74
N SER A 72 29.64 -14.27 -11.61
CA SER A 72 28.22 -14.62 -11.48
C SER A 72 27.48 -13.80 -12.52
N GLN A 73 27.20 -14.40 -13.65
CA GLN A 73 26.30 -13.86 -14.66
C GLN A 73 24.94 -13.75 -13.98
N GLN A 74 24.58 -12.52 -13.57
CA GLN A 74 23.21 -12.20 -13.26
C GLN A 74 22.36 -12.68 -14.44
N PRO A 75 21.34 -13.52 -14.21
CA PRO A 75 20.51 -14.01 -15.28
C PRO A 75 20.01 -12.78 -16.03
N SER A 76 20.30 -12.71 -17.33
CA SER A 76 19.82 -11.66 -18.21
C SER A 76 18.30 -11.68 -18.13
N ARG A 77 17.72 -10.72 -17.38
CA ARG A 77 16.27 -10.59 -17.25
C ARG A 77 15.72 -10.37 -18.66
N ARG A 78 15.05 -11.38 -19.19
CA ARG A 78 14.41 -11.28 -20.49
C ARG A 78 13.44 -10.11 -20.45
N LYS A 79 13.39 -9.34 -21.54
CA LYS A 79 12.38 -8.30 -21.70
C LYS A 79 11.00 -8.96 -21.61
N PRO A 80 10.11 -8.49 -20.72
CA PRO A 80 8.79 -9.07 -20.60
C PRO A 80 8.00 -8.87 -21.90
N LEU A 81 7.07 -9.78 -22.16
CA LEU A 81 6.16 -9.65 -23.29
C LEU A 81 5.28 -8.40 -23.12
N PRO A 82 5.02 -7.65 -24.20
CA PRO A 82 4.04 -6.58 -24.18
C PRO A 82 2.67 -7.13 -23.82
N PHE A 83 1.92 -6.39 -23.00
CA PHE A 83 0.51 -6.65 -22.72
C PHE A 83 -0.35 -5.48 -23.25
N SER A 84 -1.62 -5.72 -23.42
CA SER A 84 -2.58 -4.67 -23.82
C SER A 84 -2.78 -3.68 -22.67
N ASP A 85 -3.00 -2.41 -23.00
CA ASP A 85 -3.34 -1.39 -22.03
C ASP A 85 -4.61 -1.78 -21.27
N VAL A 86 -4.55 -1.68 -19.95
CA VAL A 86 -5.65 -2.07 -19.06
C VAL A 86 -6.08 -0.88 -18.23
N THR A 87 -7.40 -0.67 -18.14
CA THR A 87 -7.98 0.28 -17.18
C THR A 87 -8.97 -0.45 -16.30
N LEU A 88 -8.77 -0.36 -14.97
CA LEU A 88 -9.60 -0.99 -13.95
C LEU A 88 -10.27 0.06 -13.08
N SER A 89 -11.51 -0.22 -12.68
CA SER A 89 -12.23 0.56 -11.67
C SER A 89 -12.00 -0.07 -10.30
N LEU A 90 -11.37 0.66 -9.39
CA LEU A 90 -11.06 0.19 -8.03
C LEU A 90 -11.98 0.85 -7.01
N PRO A 91 -12.69 0.09 -6.16
CA PRO A 91 -13.45 0.63 -5.05
C PRO A 91 -12.52 1.13 -3.95
N LEU A 92 -12.64 2.40 -3.59
CA LEU A 92 -11.89 3.04 -2.52
C LEU A 92 -12.81 3.42 -1.38
N LEU A 93 -12.36 3.20 -0.15
CA LEU A 93 -13.10 3.45 1.07
C LEU A 93 -12.43 4.58 1.82
N SER A 94 -13.07 5.73 1.85
CA SER A 94 -12.61 6.92 2.56
C SER A 94 -13.43 7.13 3.83
N VAL A 95 -12.73 7.53 4.88
CA VAL A 95 -13.32 8.00 6.11
C VAL A 95 -12.78 9.40 6.34
N GLY A 96 -13.62 10.39 6.14
CA GLY A 96 -13.24 11.79 6.23
C GLY A 96 -14.15 12.58 7.16
N GLN A 97 -13.76 13.81 7.44
CA GLN A 97 -14.62 14.79 8.07
C GLN A 97 -15.39 15.55 6.99
N ASP A 98 -16.68 15.79 7.25
CA ASP A 98 -17.45 16.68 6.43
C ASP A 98 -16.94 18.12 6.56
N ARG A 99 -17.09 18.92 5.48
CA ARG A 99 -16.70 20.34 5.41
C ARG A 99 -17.37 21.24 6.46
N VAL A 100 -18.26 20.72 7.26
CA VAL A 100 -19.09 21.47 8.23
C VAL A 100 -18.57 21.40 9.65
N GLY A 101 -17.37 20.79 9.88
CA GLY A 101 -16.73 20.82 11.21
C GLY A 101 -17.41 19.98 12.30
N ALA A 102 -18.46 19.24 11.99
CA ALA A 102 -19.02 18.25 12.88
C ALA A 102 -18.19 16.97 12.84
N ILE A 103 -17.72 16.51 13.98
CA ILE A 103 -16.99 15.24 14.18
C ILE A 103 -17.96 14.04 14.03
N THR A 104 -18.77 14.06 13.01
CA THR A 104 -19.51 12.88 12.58
C THR A 104 -18.65 12.27 11.50
N GLY A 105 -17.92 11.22 11.85
CA GLY A 105 -17.11 10.50 10.88
C GLY A 105 -17.96 10.17 9.67
N SER A 106 -17.82 10.96 8.61
CA SER A 106 -18.45 10.66 7.33
C SER A 106 -17.63 9.58 6.65
N TRP A 107 -18.31 8.57 6.17
CA TRP A 107 -17.71 7.57 5.28
C TRP A 107 -18.20 7.83 3.86
N ARG A 108 -17.34 7.53 2.89
CA ARG A 108 -17.69 7.60 1.47
C ARG A 108 -17.00 6.49 0.71
N GLY A 109 -17.76 5.86 -0.17
CA GLY A 109 -17.24 4.97 -1.18
C GLY A 109 -16.96 5.74 -2.47
N TYR A 110 -15.80 5.50 -3.06
CA TYR A 110 -15.39 6.11 -4.33
C TYR A 110 -14.93 5.04 -5.31
N VAL A 111 -14.89 5.39 -6.58
CA VAL A 111 -14.30 4.55 -7.62
C VAL A 111 -13.11 5.30 -8.22
N ALA A 112 -11.92 4.73 -8.06
CA ALA A 112 -10.72 5.21 -8.73
C ALA A 112 -10.54 4.50 -10.07
N GLN A 113 -9.82 5.15 -10.99
CA GLN A 113 -9.42 4.56 -12.25
C GLN A 113 -7.92 4.24 -12.20
N LEU A 114 -7.59 2.96 -12.24
CA LEU A 114 -6.22 2.47 -12.36
C LEU A 114 -5.96 2.12 -13.82
N ALA A 115 -4.98 2.76 -14.42
CA ALA A 115 -4.54 2.44 -15.78
C ALA A 115 -3.11 1.91 -15.77
N VAL A 116 -2.86 0.85 -16.51
CA VAL A 116 -1.58 0.13 -16.57
C VAL A 116 -1.19 -0.07 -18.04
N TRP A 117 0.01 0.37 -18.41
CA TRP A 117 0.52 0.31 -19.77
C TRP A 117 1.90 -0.32 -19.85
N TYR A 118 2.16 -0.97 -20.96
CA TYR A 118 3.51 -1.44 -21.31
C TYR A 118 4.40 -0.27 -21.72
N LYS A 119 5.59 -0.15 -21.11
CA LYS A 119 6.60 0.89 -21.40
C LYS A 119 7.77 0.28 -22.18
N ALA A 120 7.75 0.44 -23.49
CA ALA A 120 8.68 -0.26 -24.40
C ALA A 120 10.17 0.11 -24.23
N ASP A 121 10.47 1.31 -23.69
CA ASP A 121 11.83 1.83 -23.53
C ASP A 121 12.60 1.25 -22.35
N GLY A 122 11.91 0.51 -21.44
CA GLY A 122 12.51 -0.10 -20.26
C GLY A 122 13.07 0.90 -19.24
N LYS A 123 12.59 2.15 -19.24
CA LYS A 123 13.03 3.22 -18.33
C LYS A 123 12.03 3.49 -17.18
N GLY A 124 11.08 2.57 -16.95
CA GLY A 124 10.14 2.67 -15.84
C GLY A 124 10.72 2.15 -14.50
N PRO A 125 9.88 1.93 -13.50
CA PRO A 125 8.44 2.20 -13.59
C PRO A 125 8.14 3.69 -13.65
N GLU A 126 7.19 4.07 -14.49
CA GLU A 126 6.62 5.40 -14.48
C GLU A 126 5.32 5.37 -13.68
N ILE A 127 5.31 6.05 -12.53
CA ILE A 127 4.20 6.02 -11.58
C ILE A 127 3.57 7.41 -11.52
N LEU A 128 2.35 7.51 -12.02
CA LEU A 128 1.62 8.75 -12.19
C LEU A 128 0.45 8.80 -11.19
N GLY A 129 0.61 9.59 -10.13
CA GLY A 129 -0.45 9.89 -9.16
C GLY A 129 -1.29 11.06 -9.63
N ASP A 130 -2.54 11.09 -9.18
CA ASP A 130 -3.42 12.26 -9.26
C ASP A 130 -3.01 13.30 -8.21
N SER A 131 -3.33 14.58 -8.44
CA SER A 131 -3.16 15.67 -7.48
C SER A 131 -3.96 15.48 -6.18
N ASN A 132 -5.01 14.68 -6.22
CA ASN A 132 -5.80 14.28 -5.06
C ASN A 132 -5.14 13.18 -4.21
N LEU A 133 -4.11 12.51 -4.72
CA LEU A 133 -3.39 11.48 -3.99
C LEU A 133 -2.29 12.14 -3.15
N MET A 134 -2.57 12.33 -1.86
CA MET A 134 -1.64 13.00 -0.95
C MET A 134 -0.43 12.12 -0.64
N LEU A 135 0.55 12.67 0.06
CA LEU A 135 1.87 12.07 0.24
C LEU A 135 1.82 10.62 0.73
N VAL A 136 1.07 10.34 1.79
CA VAL A 136 1.03 8.98 2.38
C VAL A 136 0.36 7.99 1.41
N SER A 137 -0.75 8.39 0.78
CA SER A 137 -1.40 7.56 -0.24
C SER A 137 -0.52 7.37 -1.48
N ALA A 138 0.24 8.40 -1.89
CA ALA A 138 1.17 8.30 -3.01
C ALA A 138 2.33 7.34 -2.71
N LEU A 139 2.86 7.35 -1.48
CA LEU A 139 3.87 6.39 -1.05
C LEU A 139 3.31 4.97 -1.02
N SER A 140 2.10 4.79 -0.47
CA SER A 140 1.40 3.51 -0.46
C SER A 140 1.17 2.97 -1.88
N PHE A 141 0.80 3.84 -2.83
CA PHE A 141 0.65 3.47 -4.23
C PHE A 141 1.97 3.02 -4.86
N ARG A 142 3.08 3.72 -4.57
CA ARG A 142 4.42 3.30 -5.02
C ARG A 142 4.83 1.94 -4.45
N THR A 143 4.57 1.71 -3.17
CA THR A 143 4.79 0.40 -2.53
C THR A 143 3.95 -0.68 -3.22
N ALA A 144 2.67 -0.41 -3.49
CA ALA A 144 1.78 -1.33 -4.19
C ALA A 144 2.30 -1.72 -5.58
N VAL A 145 2.84 -0.76 -6.36
CA VAL A 145 3.48 -1.03 -7.66
C VAL A 145 4.67 -1.97 -7.49
N ALA A 146 5.58 -1.66 -6.55
CA ALA A 146 6.78 -2.45 -6.33
C ALA A 146 6.45 -3.89 -5.88
N VAL A 147 5.50 -4.02 -4.94
CA VAL A 147 5.08 -5.32 -4.39
C VAL A 147 4.36 -6.15 -5.44
N ALA A 148 3.38 -5.57 -6.14
CA ALA A 148 2.62 -6.31 -7.16
C ALA A 148 3.52 -6.81 -8.29
N THR A 149 4.42 -5.96 -8.81
CA THR A 149 5.35 -6.36 -9.89
C THR A 149 6.31 -7.46 -9.43
N LYS A 150 6.81 -7.39 -8.20
CA LYS A 150 7.65 -8.44 -7.60
C LYS A 150 6.88 -9.75 -7.47
N ALA A 151 5.66 -9.72 -6.92
CA ALA A 151 4.84 -10.88 -6.66
C ALA A 151 4.45 -11.65 -7.93
N VAL A 152 4.22 -10.93 -9.04
CA VAL A 152 3.92 -11.56 -10.34
C VAL A 152 5.17 -11.79 -11.21
N GLY A 153 6.37 -11.46 -10.74
CA GLY A 153 7.61 -11.63 -11.48
C GLY A 153 7.76 -10.71 -12.70
N TYR A 154 7.04 -9.59 -12.74
CA TYR A 154 7.11 -8.63 -13.85
C TYR A 154 8.25 -7.63 -13.64
N ASP A 155 9.01 -7.32 -14.70
CA ASP A 155 10.07 -6.31 -14.63
C ASP A 155 9.47 -4.88 -14.66
N PRO A 156 9.51 -4.14 -13.54
CA PRO A 156 8.84 -2.84 -13.43
C PRO A 156 9.40 -1.78 -14.39
N ARG A 157 10.60 -1.97 -14.96
CA ARG A 157 11.16 -1.04 -15.94
C ARG A 157 10.30 -0.91 -17.20
N TYR A 158 9.48 -1.91 -17.49
CA TYR A 158 8.58 -1.93 -18.65
C TYR A 158 7.14 -1.58 -18.29
N LEU A 159 6.94 -0.80 -17.20
CA LEU A 159 5.62 -0.48 -16.68
C LEU A 159 5.39 1.03 -16.55
N THR A 160 4.23 1.49 -17.01
CA THR A 160 3.63 2.77 -16.62
C THR A 160 2.33 2.48 -15.90
N VAL A 161 2.16 3.08 -14.73
CA VAL A 161 0.95 2.94 -13.90
C VAL A 161 0.43 4.31 -13.54
N ARG A 162 -0.86 4.55 -13.76
CA ARG A 162 -1.54 5.79 -13.40
C ARG A 162 -2.74 5.49 -12.53
N ILE A 163 -2.93 6.30 -11.49
CA ILE A 163 -4.13 6.28 -10.66
C ILE A 163 -4.81 7.65 -10.71
N LEU A 164 -6.12 7.64 -10.95
CA LEU A 164 -6.98 8.82 -10.86
C LEU A 164 -7.98 8.60 -9.73
N VAL A 165 -7.97 9.50 -8.75
CA VAL A 165 -8.88 9.45 -7.60
C VAL A 165 -9.81 10.66 -7.59
N PRO A 166 -11.12 10.46 -7.36
CA PRO A 166 -12.11 11.54 -7.53
C PRO A 166 -12.10 12.56 -6.38
N THR A 167 -11.40 12.28 -5.29
CA THR A 167 -11.32 13.12 -4.11
C THR A 167 -9.96 13.04 -3.44
N ARG A 168 -9.65 14.02 -2.61
CA ARG A 168 -8.42 14.05 -1.83
C ARG A 168 -8.34 12.85 -0.90
N MET A 169 -7.26 12.11 -0.98
CA MET A 169 -6.96 10.92 -0.18
C MET A 169 -5.61 11.06 0.50
N ASP A 170 -5.58 10.76 1.80
CA ASP A 170 -4.35 10.71 2.57
C ASP A 170 -4.42 9.55 3.57
N GLY A 171 -3.57 8.56 3.38
CA GLY A 171 -3.53 7.36 4.21
C GLY A 171 -3.13 6.12 3.40
N PRO A 172 -2.52 5.11 4.05
CA PRO A 172 -1.97 3.95 3.35
C PRO A 172 -2.99 2.84 3.08
N SER A 173 -4.20 2.95 3.61
CA SER A 173 -5.18 1.86 3.71
C SER A 173 -5.79 1.39 2.38
N ALA A 174 -5.48 2.07 1.26
CA ALA A 174 -5.81 1.62 -0.09
C ALA A 174 -4.69 0.82 -0.77
N GLY A 175 -3.54 0.65 -0.11
CA GLY A 175 -2.38 -0.04 -0.68
C GLY A 175 -2.67 -1.46 -1.14
N GLY A 176 -3.45 -2.21 -0.37
CA GLY A 176 -3.84 -3.57 -0.72
C GLY A 176 -4.64 -3.65 -2.01
N ILE A 177 -5.68 -2.82 -2.18
CA ILE A 177 -6.49 -2.83 -3.41
C ILE A 177 -5.71 -2.30 -4.61
N PHE A 178 -4.76 -1.38 -4.41
CA PHE A 178 -3.87 -0.95 -5.48
C PHE A 178 -2.96 -2.10 -5.95
N ALA A 179 -2.36 -2.86 -5.01
CA ALA A 179 -1.50 -3.99 -5.35
C ALA A 179 -2.29 -5.10 -6.07
N VAL A 180 -3.49 -5.44 -5.58
CA VAL A 180 -4.40 -6.39 -6.24
C VAL A 180 -4.75 -5.92 -7.65
N GLY A 181 -5.10 -4.64 -7.84
CA GLY A 181 -5.46 -4.07 -9.14
C GLY A 181 -4.31 -4.13 -10.16
N ILE A 182 -3.09 -3.79 -9.71
CA ILE A 182 -1.89 -3.84 -10.57
C ILE A 182 -1.57 -5.29 -10.95
N ALA A 183 -1.59 -6.22 -10.00
CA ALA A 183 -1.37 -7.63 -10.27
C ALA A 183 -2.42 -8.19 -11.24
N ALA A 184 -3.71 -7.85 -11.05
CA ALA A 184 -4.80 -8.26 -11.92
C ALA A 184 -4.61 -7.73 -13.36
N ALA A 185 -4.21 -6.46 -13.51
CA ALA A 185 -3.91 -5.89 -14.82
C ALA A 185 -2.77 -6.62 -15.52
N LEU A 186 -1.69 -6.94 -14.80
CA LEU A 186 -0.52 -7.64 -15.35
C LEU A 186 -0.81 -9.10 -15.72
N LEU A 187 -1.71 -9.75 -14.99
CA LEU A 187 -2.10 -11.15 -15.21
C LEU A 187 -3.30 -11.32 -16.16
N GLY A 188 -3.95 -10.21 -16.51
CA GLY A 188 -5.15 -10.21 -17.36
C GLY A 188 -6.42 -10.74 -16.66
N ASP A 189 -6.42 -10.72 -15.32
CA ASP A 189 -7.55 -11.21 -14.52
C ASP A 189 -8.53 -10.08 -14.19
N SER A 190 -9.80 -10.41 -14.02
CA SER A 190 -10.84 -9.48 -13.64
C SER A 190 -11.03 -9.44 -12.12
N ILE A 191 -11.19 -8.25 -11.56
CA ILE A 191 -11.61 -8.07 -10.17
C ILE A 191 -13.13 -8.27 -10.10
N ARG A 192 -13.57 -9.04 -9.12
CA ARG A 192 -14.99 -9.27 -8.86
C ARG A 192 -15.72 -7.94 -8.62
N PRO A 193 -16.88 -7.73 -9.23
CA PRO A 193 -17.61 -6.46 -9.14
C PRO A 193 -18.24 -6.21 -7.77
N ASP A 194 -18.39 -7.23 -6.95
CA ASP A 194 -19.07 -7.21 -5.65
C ASP A 194 -18.14 -6.95 -4.47
N ILE A 195 -16.83 -6.81 -4.69
CA ILE A 195 -15.85 -6.64 -3.62
C ILE A 195 -15.51 -5.17 -3.35
N CYS A 196 -15.10 -4.90 -2.14
CA CYS A 196 -14.25 -3.79 -1.74
C CYS A 196 -13.12 -4.30 -0.85
N MET A 197 -12.09 -3.49 -0.63
CA MET A 197 -10.96 -3.88 0.19
C MET A 197 -10.40 -2.68 0.95
N SER A 198 -9.91 -2.92 2.16
CA SER A 198 -9.07 -1.97 2.89
C SER A 198 -7.95 -2.73 3.59
N GLY A 199 -6.72 -2.30 3.35
CA GLY A 199 -5.51 -2.90 3.93
C GLY A 199 -4.29 -2.11 3.47
N THR A 200 -3.30 -1.95 4.34
CA THR A 200 -1.98 -1.42 3.97
C THR A 200 -1.14 -2.57 3.41
N ILE A 201 -0.43 -2.33 2.32
CA ILE A 201 0.49 -3.32 1.75
C ILE A 201 1.93 -3.03 2.17
N GLU A 202 2.64 -4.06 2.62
CA GLU A 202 4.03 -3.99 3.01
C GLU A 202 4.96 -4.60 1.94
N SER A 203 6.24 -4.30 2.01
CA SER A 203 7.25 -4.76 1.04
C SER A 203 7.47 -6.28 1.02
N ASP A 204 7.05 -6.98 2.06
CA ASP A 204 7.06 -8.44 2.22
C ASP A 204 5.74 -9.10 1.80
N GLU A 205 4.87 -8.36 1.11
CA GLU A 205 3.56 -8.81 0.60
C GLU A 205 2.48 -9.01 1.69
N GLN A 206 2.76 -8.60 2.93
CA GLN A 206 1.79 -8.67 4.01
C GLN A 206 0.74 -7.56 3.88
N ILE A 207 -0.51 -7.91 4.19
CA ILE A 207 -1.63 -6.96 4.31
C ILE A 207 -1.80 -6.60 5.78
N GLN A 208 -1.61 -5.34 6.12
CA GLN A 208 -1.62 -4.86 7.48
C GLN A 208 -2.92 -4.18 7.88
N ALA A 209 -3.14 -4.15 9.19
CA ALA A 209 -4.33 -3.59 9.82
C ALA A 209 -4.58 -2.12 9.44
N VAL A 210 -5.85 -1.76 9.45
CA VAL A 210 -6.34 -0.41 9.18
C VAL A 210 -7.33 0.02 10.26
N GLY A 211 -7.42 1.30 10.50
CA GLY A 211 -8.41 1.84 11.43
C GLY A 211 -9.80 1.99 10.83
N ARG A 212 -10.78 2.26 11.71
CA ARG A 212 -12.15 2.65 11.36
C ARG A 212 -12.85 1.68 10.42
N LEU A 213 -12.72 0.39 10.68
CA LEU A 213 -13.23 -0.66 9.79
C LEU A 213 -14.76 -0.58 9.62
N VAL A 214 -15.52 -0.28 10.68
CA VAL A 214 -16.98 -0.14 10.63
C VAL A 214 -17.39 0.96 9.64
N ASP A 215 -16.71 2.10 9.67
CA ASP A 215 -16.97 3.19 8.73
C ASP A 215 -16.64 2.79 7.30
N LYS A 216 -15.56 2.06 7.10
CA LYS A 216 -15.16 1.53 5.79
C LYS A 216 -16.16 0.48 5.27
N MET A 217 -16.74 -0.34 6.15
CA MET A 217 -17.84 -1.24 5.79
C MET A 217 -19.07 -0.46 5.32
N ASN A 218 -19.39 0.65 5.98
CA ASN A 218 -20.47 1.52 5.54
C ASN A 218 -20.17 2.15 4.17
N ALA A 219 -18.94 2.60 3.92
CA ALA A 219 -18.50 3.10 2.62
C ALA A 219 -18.56 2.00 1.53
N CYS A 220 -18.23 0.76 1.89
CA CYS A 220 -18.34 -0.41 1.00
C CYS A 220 -19.80 -0.66 0.58
N ARG A 221 -20.75 -0.57 1.51
CA ARG A 221 -22.18 -0.68 1.23
C ARG A 221 -22.70 0.47 0.36
N GLU A 222 -22.20 1.69 0.56
CA GLU A 222 -22.54 2.84 -0.28
C GLU A 222 -22.22 2.55 -1.75
N LEU A 223 -21.11 1.83 -2.00
CA LEU A 223 -20.73 1.33 -3.32
C LEU A 223 -21.54 0.10 -3.78
N ARG A 224 -22.53 -0.32 -3.02
CA ARG A 224 -23.36 -1.52 -3.29
C ARG A 224 -22.54 -2.80 -3.43
N LYS A 225 -21.45 -2.90 -2.66
CA LYS A 225 -20.64 -4.10 -2.56
C LYS A 225 -21.16 -4.99 -1.45
N THR A 226 -21.00 -6.31 -1.63
CA THR A 226 -21.49 -7.33 -0.68
C THR A 226 -20.37 -8.05 0.04
N THR A 227 -19.14 -7.90 -0.41
CA THR A 227 -17.96 -8.55 0.17
C THR A 227 -16.88 -7.53 0.48
N MET A 228 -16.33 -7.55 1.69
CA MET A 228 -15.22 -6.72 2.10
C MET A 228 -14.00 -7.55 2.47
N ILE A 229 -12.88 -7.31 1.82
CA ILE A 229 -11.59 -7.93 2.11
C ILE A 229 -10.84 -7.04 3.10
N VAL A 230 -10.38 -7.62 4.20
CA VAL A 230 -9.74 -6.90 5.31
C VAL A 230 -8.53 -7.68 5.82
N PRO A 231 -7.57 -7.02 6.49
CA PRO A 231 -6.49 -7.72 7.19
C PRO A 231 -7.01 -8.59 8.33
N ASP A 232 -6.42 -9.76 8.52
CA ASP A 232 -6.72 -10.66 9.65
C ASP A 232 -6.25 -10.10 11.01
N ALA A 233 -5.32 -9.15 11.03
CA ALA A 233 -4.79 -8.54 12.25
C ALA A 233 -5.81 -7.71 13.06
N LEU A 234 -7.08 -7.76 12.69
CA LEU A 234 -8.16 -7.15 13.44
C LEU A 234 -8.59 -8.12 14.53
N ASP A 235 -8.34 -7.73 15.78
CA ASP A 235 -9.03 -8.31 16.90
C ASP A 235 -10.54 -8.03 16.73
N ASN A 236 -11.20 -8.92 16.00
CA ASN A 236 -12.62 -8.85 15.66
C ASN A 236 -13.51 -8.98 16.90
N SER A 237 -12.95 -9.26 18.08
CA SER A 237 -13.68 -9.37 19.34
C SER A 237 -14.41 -8.08 19.72
N HIS A 238 -13.99 -6.94 19.20
CA HIS A 238 -14.63 -5.63 19.43
C HIS A 238 -15.59 -5.20 18.33
N LEU A 239 -15.73 -5.96 17.25
CA LEU A 239 -16.69 -5.67 16.20
C LEU A 239 -18.05 -6.26 16.57
N SER A 240 -18.76 -5.59 17.46
CA SER A 240 -20.20 -5.82 17.65
C SER A 240 -20.93 -5.31 16.42
N PHE A 241 -21.07 -6.18 15.40
CA PHE A 241 -21.83 -5.83 14.20
C PHE A 241 -23.29 -5.60 14.55
N THR A 242 -23.78 -4.40 14.30
CA THR A 242 -25.22 -4.10 14.34
C THR A 242 -25.93 -4.78 13.16
N GLY A 243 -27.25 -4.89 13.18
CA GLY A 243 -28.01 -5.63 12.15
C GLY A 243 -27.75 -5.18 10.71
N ALA A 244 -27.36 -3.90 10.49
CA ALA A 244 -27.05 -3.36 9.18
C ALA A 244 -25.66 -3.81 8.63
N GLU A 245 -24.69 -4.02 9.51
CA GLU A 245 -23.33 -4.44 9.15
C GLU A 245 -23.27 -5.92 8.75
N ARG A 246 -24.24 -6.72 9.22
CA ARG A 246 -24.36 -8.15 8.85
C ARG A 246 -24.65 -8.40 7.37
N SER A 247 -24.94 -7.37 6.59
CA SER A 247 -25.21 -7.49 5.15
C SER A 247 -23.95 -7.57 4.28
N ILE A 248 -22.75 -7.41 4.84
CA ILE A 248 -21.47 -7.51 4.15
C ILE A 248 -20.74 -8.76 4.63
N GLN A 249 -20.37 -9.62 3.68
CA GLN A 249 -19.45 -10.72 3.94
C GLN A 249 -18.03 -10.14 4.17
N VAL A 250 -17.38 -10.52 5.25
CA VAL A 250 -16.00 -10.15 5.53
C VAL A 250 -15.10 -11.34 5.21
N ILE A 251 -14.04 -11.09 4.44
CA ILE A 251 -12.97 -12.05 4.14
C ILE A 251 -11.68 -11.50 4.73
N GLU A 252 -11.11 -12.21 5.68
CA GLU A 252 -9.85 -11.87 6.32
C GLU A 252 -8.68 -12.44 5.52
N VAL A 253 -7.62 -11.63 5.36
CA VAL A 253 -6.44 -11.99 4.58
C VAL A 253 -5.16 -11.47 5.24
N HIS A 254 -4.07 -12.24 5.10
CA HIS A 254 -2.75 -11.87 5.61
C HIS A 254 -1.81 -11.37 4.52
N THR A 255 -1.97 -11.87 3.30
CA THR A 255 -1.02 -11.68 2.20
C THR A 255 -1.68 -11.13 0.95
N LEU A 256 -0.84 -10.56 0.06
CA LEU A 256 -1.30 -10.17 -1.27
C LEU A 256 -1.89 -11.35 -2.05
N GLY A 257 -1.30 -12.55 -1.92
CA GLY A 257 -1.80 -13.76 -2.59
C GLY A 257 -3.21 -14.13 -2.17
N GLU A 258 -3.51 -14.09 -0.86
CA GLU A 258 -4.85 -14.32 -0.33
C GLU A 258 -5.83 -13.23 -0.74
N ALA A 259 -5.41 -11.96 -0.66
CA ALA A 259 -6.22 -10.82 -1.09
C ALA A 259 -6.55 -10.90 -2.59
N TYR A 260 -5.57 -11.28 -3.40
CA TYR A 260 -5.74 -11.47 -4.84
C TYR A 260 -6.75 -12.58 -5.15
N ASN A 261 -6.61 -13.72 -4.48
CA ASN A 261 -7.57 -14.83 -4.66
C ASN A 261 -8.98 -14.43 -4.23
N ALA A 262 -9.14 -13.77 -3.09
CA ALA A 262 -10.44 -13.28 -2.63
C ALA A 262 -11.05 -12.26 -3.61
N ALA A 263 -10.24 -11.43 -4.24
CA ALA A 263 -10.70 -10.37 -5.14
C ALA A 263 -10.99 -10.85 -6.56
N THR A 264 -10.27 -11.86 -7.06
CA THR A 264 -10.36 -12.30 -8.47
C THR A 264 -10.93 -13.72 -8.62
N GLY A 265 -10.90 -14.52 -7.58
CA GLY A 265 -11.18 -15.97 -7.65
C GLY A 265 -10.04 -16.77 -8.27
N GLN A 266 -8.90 -16.15 -8.57
CA GLN A 266 -7.73 -16.78 -9.18
C GLN A 266 -6.55 -16.80 -8.21
N ALA A 267 -5.68 -17.82 -8.30
CA ALA A 267 -4.44 -17.82 -7.57
C ALA A 267 -3.48 -16.76 -8.14
N LEU A 268 -2.77 -16.04 -7.26
CA LEU A 268 -1.68 -15.17 -7.68
C LEU A 268 -0.58 -16.03 -8.30
N ARG A 269 -0.08 -15.65 -9.46
CA ARG A 269 0.91 -16.40 -10.23
C ARG A 269 1.92 -15.47 -10.89
N HIS A 270 3.01 -16.03 -11.36
CA HIS A 270 3.95 -15.26 -12.18
C HIS A 270 3.41 -15.07 -13.60
N VAL A 271 3.75 -13.93 -14.19
CA VAL A 271 3.53 -13.71 -15.63
C VAL A 271 4.30 -14.76 -16.44
N PRO A 272 3.77 -15.21 -17.59
CA PRO A 272 4.42 -16.21 -18.42
C PRO A 272 5.77 -15.78 -19.00
#